data_d821a4404f34fea7e7280d2ffbdc4ae8
#
_entry.id   d821a4404f34fea7e7280d2ffbdc4ae8
#
_cell.length_a   1.000
_cell.length_b   1.000
_cell.length_c   1.000
_cell.angle_alpha   90.00
_cell.angle_beta   90.00
_cell.angle_gamma   90.00
#
_symmetry.space_group_name_H-M   'P 1'
#
loop_
_entity.id
_entity.type
_entity.pdbx_description
1 polymer ?
#
loop_
_entity_poly.entity_id
_entity_poly.type
_entity_poly.pdbx_seq_one_letter_code
_entity_poly.pdbx_strand_id
1 'polypeptide(L)'
;MGLTYHIFDILKLQAFGSYSYLSTENSQFCPTWVWAQGNVYRGEFKGEDYFTNVALSYNNNWGDSHLDAVIGGEFLKQVRTGLWVQAKGITTNDFSYNNIGATSSRPFGYTGSSYEDPSLASIMGSLTYSYMNKYAISLTMRGDGSSMVSEKKHFWLFPFSVAQLGYET
;
A
#
# COMPACT_ATOMS: atom_id res chain seq x y z
N MET A 1 -1.11 -3.86 14.06
CA MET A 1 -1.65 -3.82 15.45
C MET A 1 -3.08 -3.33 15.36
N GLY A 2 -4.04 -3.96 16.06
CA GLY A 2 -5.45 -3.59 16.00
C GLY A 2 -6.04 -3.40 17.38
N LEU A 3 -6.99 -2.47 17.49
CA LEU A 3 -7.77 -2.16 18.69
C LEU A 3 -9.25 -2.21 18.33
N THR A 4 -10.04 -2.83 19.18
CA THR A 4 -11.50 -2.81 19.11
C THR A 4 -12.03 -2.31 20.45
N TYR A 5 -12.86 -1.28 20.40
CA TYR A 5 -13.50 -0.69 21.58
C TYR A 5 -15.02 -0.71 21.42
N HIS A 6 -15.71 -1.33 22.35
CA HIS A 6 -17.16 -1.37 22.41
C HIS A 6 -17.63 -0.13 23.19
N ILE A 7 -18.17 0.85 22.49
CA ILE A 7 -18.71 2.08 23.09
C ILE A 7 -20.05 1.75 23.79
N PHE A 8 -20.88 0.99 23.09
CA PHE A 8 -22.11 0.38 23.56
C PHE A 8 -22.26 -1.00 22.92
N ASP A 9 -23.20 -1.82 23.36
CA ASP A 9 -23.47 -3.14 22.76
C ASP A 9 -23.77 -3.08 21.26
N ILE A 10 -24.35 -1.96 20.82
CA ILE A 10 -24.74 -1.69 19.44
C ILE A 10 -23.71 -0.87 18.65
N LEU A 11 -22.66 -0.34 19.30
CA LEU A 11 -21.71 0.59 18.69
C LEU A 11 -20.27 0.20 19.00
N LYS A 12 -19.50 -0.07 17.96
CA LYS A 12 -18.13 -0.57 18.04
C LYS A 12 -17.18 0.30 17.21
N LEU A 13 -16.10 0.76 17.82
CA LEU A 13 -14.99 1.43 17.15
C LEU A 13 -13.85 0.42 16.94
N GLN A 14 -13.34 0.35 15.73
CA GLN A 14 -12.18 -0.46 15.37
C GLN A 14 -11.11 0.44 14.77
N ALA A 15 -9.88 0.25 15.20
CA ALA A 15 -8.72 0.91 14.64
C ALA A 15 -7.63 -0.12 14.36
N PHE A 16 -7.00 -0.03 13.20
CA PHE A 16 -5.90 -0.88 12.80
C PHE A 16 -4.78 -0.03 12.24
N GLY A 17 -3.54 -0.37 12.60
CA GLY A 17 -2.36 0.25 12.04
C GLY A 17 -1.29 -0.79 11.75
N SER A 18 -0.60 -0.65 10.64
CA SER A 18 0.56 -1.46 10.29
C SER A 18 1.67 -0.62 9.70
N TYR A 19 2.88 -1.05 9.97
CA TYR A 19 4.11 -0.57 9.37
C TYR A 19 4.87 -1.75 8.81
N SER A 20 5.34 -1.65 7.58
CA SER A 20 6.25 -2.61 7.00
C SER A 20 7.49 -1.93 6.43
N TYR A 21 8.61 -2.61 6.55
CA TYR A 21 9.89 -2.17 6.03
C TYR A 21 10.51 -3.27 5.19
N LEU A 22 10.94 -2.91 4.00
CA LEU A 22 11.67 -3.78 3.08
C LEU A 22 13.00 -3.12 2.73
N SER A 23 14.09 -3.88 2.82
CA SER A 23 15.39 -3.49 2.27
C SER A 23 15.88 -4.60 1.36
N THR A 24 16.27 -4.24 0.16
CA THR A 24 16.76 -5.17 -0.86
C THR A 24 18.09 -4.66 -1.39
N GLU A 25 19.12 -5.49 -1.30
CA GLU A 25 20.41 -5.26 -1.95
C GLU A 25 20.56 -6.15 -3.17
N ASN A 26 20.90 -5.56 -4.29
CA ASN A 26 21.20 -6.25 -5.54
C ASN A 26 22.65 -5.98 -5.91
N SER A 27 23.43 -7.05 -6.09
CA SER A 27 24.82 -6.95 -6.50
C SER A 27 25.09 -7.89 -7.67
N GLN A 28 25.78 -7.39 -8.69
CA GLN A 28 26.18 -8.16 -9.85
C GLN A 28 27.67 -7.90 -10.14
N PHE A 29 28.36 -8.96 -10.51
CA PHE A 29 29.76 -8.92 -10.86
C PHE A 29 29.98 -9.73 -12.12
N CYS A 30 30.59 -9.10 -13.13
CA CYS A 30 31.07 -9.76 -14.34
C CYS A 30 32.60 -9.65 -14.38
N PRO A 31 33.33 -10.75 -14.24
CA PRO A 31 34.79 -10.74 -14.17
C PRO A 31 35.44 -10.48 -15.55
N THR A 32 36.70 -10.09 -15.53
CA THR A 32 37.45 -9.71 -16.73
C THR A 32 37.72 -10.85 -17.73
N TRP A 33 37.64 -12.11 -17.29
CA TRP A 33 37.74 -13.27 -18.20
C TRP A 33 36.43 -13.56 -18.96
N VAL A 34 35.26 -13.01 -18.50
CA VAL A 34 34.00 -13.09 -19.23
C VAL A 34 33.82 -11.87 -20.12
N TRP A 35 34.19 -10.70 -19.63
CA TRP A 35 34.16 -9.46 -20.37
C TRP A 35 35.39 -8.60 -20.05
N ALA A 36 36.17 -8.25 -21.06
CA ALA A 36 37.52 -7.67 -20.92
C ALA A 36 37.63 -6.47 -19.95
N GLN A 37 36.58 -5.63 -19.89
CA GLN A 37 36.55 -4.50 -18.93
C GLN A 37 36.02 -4.94 -17.55
N GLY A 38 35.36 -6.08 -17.47
CA GLY A 38 34.54 -6.42 -16.31
C GLY A 38 33.42 -5.44 -16.07
N ASN A 39 32.48 -5.78 -15.22
CA ASN A 39 31.37 -4.90 -14.82
C ASN A 39 30.98 -5.21 -13.38
N VAL A 40 30.69 -4.18 -12.63
CA VAL A 40 30.16 -4.30 -11.28
C VAL A 40 28.95 -3.40 -11.14
N TYR A 41 27.90 -3.95 -10.54
CA TYR A 41 26.67 -3.24 -10.17
C TYR A 41 26.39 -3.48 -8.70
N ARG A 42 25.96 -2.43 -8.02
CA ARG A 42 25.40 -2.52 -6.68
C ARG A 42 24.24 -1.53 -6.55
N GLY A 43 23.11 -2.03 -6.05
CA GLY A 43 21.94 -1.22 -5.79
C GLY A 43 21.31 -1.57 -4.45
N GLU A 44 20.83 -0.58 -3.75
CA GLU A 44 20.05 -0.69 -2.53
C GLU A 44 18.69 -0.05 -2.75
N PHE A 45 17.63 -0.79 -2.43
CA PHE A 45 16.25 -0.32 -2.52
C PHE A 45 15.57 -0.51 -1.17
N LYS A 46 14.95 0.55 -0.67
CA LYS A 46 14.19 0.54 0.58
C LYS A 46 12.75 0.88 0.33
N GLY A 47 11.86 0.19 1.02
CA GLY A 47 10.43 0.43 1.01
C GLY A 47 9.89 0.51 2.42
N GLU A 48 9.06 1.53 2.68
CA GLU A 48 8.32 1.70 3.92
C GLU A 48 6.84 1.86 3.56
N ASP A 49 5.98 1.08 4.21
CA ASP A 49 4.54 1.19 4.07
C ASP A 49 3.90 1.50 5.42
N TYR A 50 3.13 2.56 5.47
CA TYR A 50 2.33 2.99 6.61
C TYR A 50 0.86 2.83 6.24
N PHE A 51 0.14 1.97 6.94
CA PHE A 51 -1.28 1.77 6.74
C PHE A 51 -2.03 2.01 8.05
N THR A 52 -3.12 2.76 7.96
CA THR A 52 -4.04 3.00 9.08
C THR A 52 -5.47 2.89 8.59
N ASN A 53 -6.30 2.20 9.36
CA ASN A 53 -7.74 2.09 9.13
C ASN A 53 -8.48 2.36 10.44
N VAL A 54 -9.56 3.14 10.35
CA VAL A 54 -10.48 3.37 11.48
C VAL A 54 -11.91 3.18 10.98
N ALA A 55 -12.71 2.41 11.69
CA ALA A 55 -14.10 2.14 11.36
C ALA A 55 -15.00 2.19 12.60
N LEU A 56 -16.16 2.81 12.44
CA LEU A 56 -17.24 2.81 13.41
C LEU A 56 -18.36 1.95 12.86
N SER A 57 -18.75 0.92 13.61
CA SER A 57 -19.79 -0.04 13.25
C SER A 57 -20.96 0.10 14.20
N TYR A 58 -22.16 0.22 13.66
CA TYR A 58 -23.43 0.21 14.36
C TYR A 58 -24.23 -1.03 13.95
N ASN A 59 -24.72 -1.78 14.91
CA ASN A 59 -25.55 -2.95 14.69
C ASN A 59 -26.69 -2.97 15.72
N ASN A 60 -27.93 -3.01 15.26
CA ASN A 60 -29.08 -3.06 16.16
C ASN A 60 -30.25 -3.82 15.53
N ASN A 61 -31.00 -4.48 16.42
CA ASN A 61 -32.24 -5.20 16.13
C ASN A 61 -33.39 -4.59 16.90
N TRP A 62 -34.50 -4.31 16.23
CA TRP A 62 -35.72 -3.89 16.87
C TRP A 62 -36.96 -4.52 16.20
N GLY A 63 -37.56 -5.46 16.93
CA GLY A 63 -38.64 -6.30 16.39
C GLY A 63 -38.16 -7.10 15.18
N ASP A 64 -38.86 -6.98 14.07
CA ASP A 64 -38.53 -7.65 12.81
C ASP A 64 -37.50 -6.90 11.95
N SER A 65 -36.98 -5.79 12.45
CA SER A 65 -36.04 -4.93 11.74
C SER A 65 -34.60 -5.10 12.24
N HIS A 66 -33.66 -5.15 11.32
CA HIS A 66 -32.23 -5.18 11.59
C HIS A 66 -31.50 -4.11 10.77
N LEU A 67 -30.60 -3.38 11.42
CA LEU A 67 -29.77 -2.35 10.78
C LEU A 67 -28.31 -2.57 11.10
N ASP A 68 -27.51 -2.73 10.05
CA ASP A 68 -26.07 -2.66 10.06
C ASP A 68 -25.58 -1.42 9.35
N ALA A 69 -24.73 -0.63 10.00
CA ALA A 69 -24.09 0.51 9.38
C ALA A 69 -22.61 0.57 9.77
N VAL A 70 -21.77 0.86 8.79
CA VAL A 70 -20.34 1.05 9.00
C VAL A 70 -19.92 2.34 8.29
N ILE A 71 -19.15 3.17 8.98
CA ILE A 71 -18.41 4.28 8.38
C ILE A 71 -16.95 4.17 8.79
N GLY A 72 -16.05 4.40 7.84
CA GLY A 72 -14.62 4.28 8.11
C GLY A 72 -13.76 5.07 7.16
N GLY A 73 -12.49 5.15 7.51
CA GLY A 73 -11.46 5.76 6.68
C GLY A 73 -10.18 4.95 6.70
N GLU A 74 -9.47 5.00 5.60
CA GLU A 74 -8.17 4.35 5.41
C GLU A 74 -7.15 5.38 4.96
N PHE A 75 -5.93 5.21 5.41
CA PHE A 75 -4.78 5.97 4.93
C PHE A 75 -3.62 5.02 4.67
N LEU A 76 -3.08 5.08 3.46
CA LEU A 76 -1.89 4.36 3.03
C LEU A 76 -0.85 5.37 2.58
N LYS A 77 0.35 5.29 3.12
CA LYS A 77 1.53 6.00 2.62
C LYS A 77 2.62 4.99 2.33
N GLN A 78 3.24 5.12 1.17
CA GLN A 78 4.37 4.31 0.75
C GLN A 78 5.56 5.23 0.51
N VAL A 79 6.74 4.86 1.01
CA VAL A 79 7.99 5.55 0.71
C VAL A 79 8.91 4.55 0.04
N ARG A 80 9.43 4.89 -1.12
CA ARG A 80 10.35 4.05 -1.90
C ARG A 80 11.59 4.86 -2.19
N THR A 81 12.74 4.31 -1.82
CA THR A 81 14.04 4.91 -2.12
C THR A 81 14.93 3.90 -2.82
N GLY A 82 15.68 4.36 -3.79
CA GLY A 82 16.66 3.57 -4.50
C GLY A 82 17.96 4.32 -4.66
N LEU A 83 19.06 3.61 -4.53
CA LEU A 83 20.38 4.09 -4.85
C LEU A 83 21.11 2.97 -5.60
N TRP A 84 21.71 3.27 -6.75
CA TRP A 84 22.50 2.28 -7.49
C TRP A 84 23.73 2.89 -8.13
N VAL A 85 24.72 2.04 -8.30
CA VAL A 85 25.96 2.37 -8.98
C VAL A 85 26.38 1.19 -9.86
N GLN A 86 26.84 1.52 -11.06
CA GLN A 86 27.47 0.57 -11.97
C GLN A 86 28.83 1.12 -12.41
N ALA A 87 29.83 0.27 -12.50
CA ALA A 87 31.16 0.66 -12.93
C ALA A 87 31.82 -0.43 -13.77
N LYS A 88 32.76 -0.03 -14.61
CA LYS A 88 33.56 -0.87 -15.51
C LYS A 88 35.05 -0.64 -15.26
N GLY A 89 35.90 -1.46 -15.90
CA GLY A 89 37.35 -1.35 -15.75
C GLY A 89 37.79 -1.84 -14.40
N ILE A 90 37.46 -3.10 -14.10
CA ILE A 90 37.86 -3.77 -12.87
C ILE A 90 39.39 -4.00 -12.90
N THR A 91 40.09 -3.54 -11.88
CA THR A 91 41.54 -3.68 -11.76
C THR A 91 41.96 -5.05 -11.26
N THR A 92 41.12 -5.70 -10.45
CA THR A 92 41.30 -7.09 -9.98
C THR A 92 39.94 -7.73 -9.74
N ASN A 93 39.84 -9.04 -9.97
CA ASN A 93 38.60 -9.78 -9.72
C ASN A 93 38.43 -10.18 -8.23
N ASP A 94 39.42 -9.97 -7.39
CA ASP A 94 39.45 -10.44 -6.00
C ASP A 94 38.39 -9.75 -5.11
N PHE A 95 38.08 -8.52 -5.43
CA PHE A 95 37.06 -7.74 -4.64
C PHE A 95 35.64 -8.04 -5.05
N SER A 96 35.41 -8.69 -6.23
CA SER A 96 34.08 -8.91 -6.75
C SER A 96 33.28 -7.56 -6.80
N TYR A 97 32.05 -7.50 -6.26
CA TYR A 97 31.24 -6.29 -6.15
C TYR A 97 31.53 -5.44 -4.91
N ASN A 98 32.48 -5.83 -4.04
CA ASN A 98 32.66 -5.19 -2.74
C ASN A 98 33.51 -3.90 -2.79
N ASN A 99 34.25 -3.65 -3.90
CA ASN A 99 35.07 -2.46 -4.03
C ASN A 99 34.88 -1.77 -5.39
N ILE A 100 33.77 -1.04 -5.52
CA ILE A 100 33.49 -0.23 -6.72
C ILE A 100 34.54 0.90 -6.86
N GLY A 101 35.13 1.35 -5.75
CA GLY A 101 36.19 2.37 -5.75
C GLY A 101 37.45 1.99 -6.54
N ALA A 102 37.74 0.69 -6.65
CA ALA A 102 38.90 0.18 -7.39
C ALA A 102 38.67 0.04 -8.91
N THR A 103 37.54 0.49 -9.44
CA THR A 103 37.28 0.48 -10.89
C THR A 103 37.90 1.70 -11.58
N SER A 104 38.42 1.52 -12.79
CA SER A 104 39.05 2.58 -13.57
C SER A 104 38.06 3.49 -14.30
N SER A 105 36.82 3.01 -14.54
CA SER A 105 35.81 3.75 -15.29
C SER A 105 34.48 3.74 -14.55
N ARG A 106 34.04 4.92 -14.17
CA ARG A 106 32.73 5.22 -13.58
C ARG A 106 32.00 6.23 -14.48
N PRO A 107 31.46 5.77 -15.64
CA PRO A 107 30.81 6.69 -16.57
C PRO A 107 29.64 7.42 -15.91
N PHE A 108 29.53 8.70 -16.18
CA PHE A 108 28.36 9.50 -15.80
C PHE A 108 27.09 8.89 -16.39
N GLY A 109 26.04 8.73 -15.57
CA GLY A 109 24.81 8.05 -15.97
C GLY A 109 24.71 6.58 -15.53
N TYR A 110 25.75 6.02 -14.95
CA TYR A 110 25.74 4.68 -14.36
C TYR A 110 25.55 4.68 -12.83
N THR A 111 25.20 5.83 -12.30
CA THR A 111 24.79 6.01 -10.91
C THR A 111 23.45 6.71 -10.89
N GLY A 112 22.58 6.36 -9.98
CA GLY A 112 21.30 6.99 -9.85
C GLY A 112 20.65 6.76 -8.50
N SER A 113 19.64 7.58 -8.24
CA SER A 113 18.77 7.43 -7.08
C SER A 113 17.33 7.68 -7.49
N SER A 114 16.40 7.06 -6.79
CA SER A 114 14.98 7.31 -6.92
C SER A 114 14.36 7.58 -5.56
N TYR A 115 13.33 8.41 -5.57
CA TYR A 115 12.50 8.67 -4.41
C TYR A 115 11.04 8.80 -4.86
N GLU A 116 10.15 8.08 -4.21
CA GLU A 116 8.72 8.11 -4.43
C GLU A 116 8.02 8.03 -3.07
N ASP A 117 6.96 8.83 -2.88
CA ASP A 117 6.18 8.85 -1.64
C ASP A 117 4.66 8.92 -1.90
N PRO A 118 4.08 8.00 -2.71
CA PRO A 118 2.65 7.98 -2.97
C PRO A 118 1.86 7.80 -1.69
N SER A 119 0.71 8.49 -1.62
CA SER A 119 -0.26 8.34 -0.55
C SER A 119 -1.68 8.20 -1.10
N LEU A 120 -2.50 7.41 -0.40
CA LEU A 120 -3.90 7.17 -0.66
C LEU A 120 -4.69 7.40 0.62
N ALA A 121 -5.76 8.17 0.53
CA ALA A 121 -6.73 8.35 1.60
C ALA A 121 -8.12 7.97 1.08
N SER A 122 -8.85 7.16 1.84
CA SER A 122 -10.16 6.67 1.47
C SER A 122 -11.15 6.89 2.60
N ILE A 123 -12.39 7.23 2.24
CA ILE A 123 -13.53 7.19 3.14
C ILE A 123 -14.55 6.19 2.59
N MET A 124 -15.12 5.37 3.46
CA MET A 124 -16.11 4.38 3.07
C MET A 124 -17.27 4.36 4.04
N GLY A 125 -18.45 4.03 3.52
CA GLY A 125 -19.64 3.84 4.29
C GLY A 125 -20.49 2.74 3.70
N SER A 126 -21.10 1.92 4.54
CA SER A 126 -22.10 0.93 4.16
C SER A 126 -23.28 0.95 5.12
N LEU A 127 -24.44 0.72 4.58
CA LEU A 127 -25.71 0.61 5.33
C LEU A 127 -26.46 -0.60 4.78
N THR A 128 -26.85 -1.50 5.65
CA THR A 128 -27.72 -2.63 5.32
C THR A 128 -28.90 -2.64 6.25
N TYR A 129 -30.10 -2.58 5.69
CA TYR A 129 -31.35 -2.71 6.41
C TYR A 129 -32.08 -3.96 5.97
N SER A 130 -32.54 -4.76 6.92
CA SER A 130 -33.38 -5.92 6.63
C SER A 130 -34.65 -5.93 7.49
N TYR A 131 -35.73 -6.42 6.89
CA TYR A 131 -37.04 -6.52 7.51
C TYR A 131 -37.64 -7.92 7.40
N MET A 132 -38.05 -8.49 8.52
CA MET A 132 -38.62 -9.87 8.64
C MET A 132 -37.72 -10.96 8.06
N ASN A 133 -36.41 -10.71 7.89
CA ASN A 133 -35.46 -11.59 7.16
C ASN A 133 -35.89 -11.91 5.70
N LYS A 134 -36.88 -11.19 5.16
CA LYS A 134 -37.41 -11.38 3.81
C LYS A 134 -36.97 -10.29 2.84
N TYR A 135 -36.79 -9.09 3.32
CA TYR A 135 -36.42 -7.93 2.52
C TYR A 135 -35.11 -7.35 3.04
N ALA A 136 -34.16 -7.16 2.16
CA ALA A 136 -32.91 -6.49 2.50
C ALA A 136 -32.51 -5.46 1.43
N ILE A 137 -32.05 -4.30 1.88
CA ILE A 137 -31.46 -3.27 1.04
C ILE A 137 -30.07 -2.91 1.57
N SER A 138 -29.09 -2.86 0.69
CA SER A 138 -27.73 -2.45 1.03
C SER A 138 -27.28 -1.29 0.16
N LEU A 139 -26.66 -0.32 0.80
CA LEU A 139 -26.04 0.84 0.16
C LEU A 139 -24.57 0.89 0.60
N THR A 140 -23.67 1.00 -0.36
CA THR A 140 -22.22 1.17 -0.10
C THR A 140 -21.71 2.35 -0.91
N MET A 141 -20.88 3.16 -0.27
CA MET A 141 -20.20 4.30 -0.90
C MET A 141 -18.73 4.28 -0.52
N ARG A 142 -17.85 4.60 -1.48
CA ARG A 142 -16.43 4.77 -1.27
C ARG A 142 -15.93 6.00 -2.02
N GLY A 143 -15.11 6.79 -1.38
CA GLY A 143 -14.39 7.90 -1.97
C GLY A 143 -12.90 7.72 -1.76
N ASP A 144 -12.11 7.77 -2.84
CA ASP A 144 -10.67 7.58 -2.81
C ASP A 144 -9.96 8.83 -3.31
N GLY A 145 -8.95 9.29 -2.58
CA GLY A 145 -8.06 10.38 -2.94
C GLY A 145 -6.61 9.89 -3.00
N SER A 146 -5.90 10.20 -4.07
CA SER A 146 -4.52 9.78 -4.28
C SER A 146 -3.62 10.97 -4.61
N SER A 147 -2.42 11.01 -4.02
CA SER A 147 -1.40 12.01 -4.34
C SER A 147 -0.78 11.82 -5.73
N MET A 148 -0.97 10.67 -6.37
CA MET A 148 -0.43 10.37 -7.71
C MET A 148 -1.32 10.89 -8.84
N VAL A 149 -2.54 11.33 -8.56
CA VAL A 149 -3.47 11.82 -9.57
C VAL A 149 -3.29 13.33 -9.76
N SER A 150 -3.21 13.75 -11.03
CA SER A 150 -3.02 15.15 -11.44
C SER A 150 -3.90 16.15 -10.70
N GLU A 151 -3.39 17.36 -10.45
CA GLU A 151 -3.96 18.45 -9.62
C GLU A 151 -5.45 18.81 -9.80
N LYS A 152 -6.12 18.29 -10.83
CA LYS A 152 -7.54 18.62 -11.11
C LYS A 152 -8.57 17.60 -10.63
N LYS A 153 -8.18 16.38 -10.17
CA LYS A 153 -9.12 15.36 -9.70
C LYS A 153 -8.48 14.49 -8.62
N HIS A 154 -8.40 15.00 -7.41
CA HIS A 154 -7.82 14.28 -6.27
C HIS A 154 -8.77 13.28 -5.59
N PHE A 155 -10.06 13.32 -5.90
CA PHE A 155 -11.07 12.50 -5.23
C PHE A 155 -12.04 11.86 -6.22
N TRP A 156 -12.25 10.55 -6.07
CA TRP A 156 -13.21 9.76 -6.84
C TRP A 156 -14.25 9.18 -5.90
N LEU A 157 -15.53 9.32 -6.23
CA LEU A 157 -16.63 8.74 -5.47
C LEU A 157 -17.23 7.57 -6.27
N PHE A 158 -17.32 6.39 -5.65
CA PHE A 158 -17.90 5.19 -6.21
C PHE A 158 -19.15 4.78 -5.40
N PRO A 159 -20.37 5.22 -5.81
CA PRO A 159 -21.59 4.72 -5.19
C PRO A 159 -21.91 3.33 -5.74
N PHE A 160 -22.26 2.41 -4.86
CA PHE A 160 -22.77 1.09 -5.20
C PHE A 160 -23.97 0.77 -4.32
N SER A 161 -25.10 0.34 -4.92
CA SER A 161 -26.29 -0.07 -4.20
C SER A 161 -26.79 -1.43 -4.68
N VAL A 162 -27.16 -2.31 -3.74
CA VAL A 162 -27.78 -3.61 -4.02
C VAL A 162 -29.07 -3.72 -3.24
N ALA A 163 -30.16 -4.09 -3.90
CA ALA A 163 -31.40 -4.51 -3.27
C ALA A 163 -31.57 -6.01 -3.44
N GLN A 164 -31.78 -6.74 -2.37
CA GLN A 164 -32.05 -8.16 -2.39
C GLN A 164 -33.43 -8.45 -1.82
N LEU A 165 -34.23 -9.19 -2.58
CA LEU A 165 -35.49 -9.77 -2.14
C LEU A 165 -35.28 -11.26 -1.88
N GLY A 166 -35.32 -11.67 -0.63
CA GLY A 166 -35.30 -13.08 -0.24
C GLY A 166 -36.73 -13.60 -0.09
N TYR A 167 -37.05 -14.66 -0.79
CA TYR A 167 -38.26 -15.46 -0.53
C TYR A 167 -37.81 -16.70 0.25
N GLU A 168 -38.14 -16.79 1.53
CA GLU A 168 -38.22 -18.09 2.21
C GLU A 168 -39.64 -18.60 2.06
N THR A 169 -39.77 -19.77 1.45
CA THR A 169 -41.01 -20.59 1.41
C THR A 169 -41.15 -21.39 2.69
#